data_d0da7682902c44a1edad175cfc684366
#
_entry.id   d0da7682902c44a1edad175cfc684366
#
_cell.length_a   1.000
_cell.length_b   1.000
_cell.length_c   1.000
_cell.angle_alpha   90.00
_cell.angle_beta   90.00
_cell.angle_gamma   90.00
#
_symmetry.space_group_name_H-M   'P 1'
#
loop_
_entity.id
_entity.type
_entity.pdbx_description
1 polymer ?
#
loop_
_entity_poly.entity_id
_entity_poly.type
_entity_poly.pdbx_seq_one_letter_code
_entity_poly.pdbx_strand_id
1 'polypeptide(L)'
;MYQGKKVVVVLPAYRAALTLEQTYKEIPFDLVDDVVLVDDKSPDNTVQVARDLGIRHIVMHKKNTGYGGNQKSCYDKAKELNADIVVMLHPDYQYTPKLLASMITLI
;
A
#
# COMPACT_ATOMS: atom_id res chain seq x y z
N MET A 1 8.29 -12.78 0.08
CA MET A 1 7.56 -13.90 -0.57
C MET A 1 7.03 -14.85 0.48
N TYR A 2 5.83 -15.37 0.29
CA TYR A 2 5.20 -16.27 1.25
C TYR A 2 4.88 -17.60 0.59
N GLN A 3 5.50 -18.69 1.06
CA GLN A 3 5.32 -20.04 0.51
C GLN A 3 5.48 -20.10 -1.01
N GLY A 4 6.50 -19.43 -1.54
CA GLY A 4 6.76 -19.36 -2.98
C GLY A 4 5.85 -18.45 -3.77
N LYS A 5 4.97 -17.69 -3.09
CA LYS A 5 4.04 -16.77 -3.73
C LYS A 5 4.48 -15.31 -3.53
N LYS A 6 4.35 -14.51 -4.57
CA LYS A 6 4.69 -13.09 -4.52
C LYS A 6 3.61 -12.30 -3.79
N VAL A 7 4.01 -11.60 -2.75
CA VAL A 7 3.12 -10.80 -1.90
C VAL A 7 3.32 -9.31 -2.18
N VAL A 8 2.25 -8.62 -2.52
CA VAL A 8 2.26 -7.17 -2.75
C VAL A 8 1.28 -6.51 -1.78
N VAL A 9 1.77 -5.52 -1.04
CA VAL A 9 0.94 -4.68 -0.18
C VAL A 9 0.55 -3.45 -0.96
N VAL A 10 -0.74 -3.13 -1.00
CA VAL A 10 -1.26 -1.94 -1.65
C VAL A 10 -1.82 -0.98 -0.61
N LEU A 11 -1.46 0.29 -0.75
CA LEU A 11 -1.81 1.36 0.19
C LEU A 11 -2.65 2.40 -0.55
N PRO A 12 -4.00 2.33 -0.46
CA PRO A 12 -4.83 3.40 -1.01
C PRO A 12 -4.72 4.61 -0.09
N ALA A 13 -4.15 5.70 -0.60
CA ALA A 13 -3.80 6.85 0.21
C ALA A 13 -4.57 8.11 -0.16
N TYR A 14 -5.07 8.81 0.87
CA TYR A 14 -5.61 10.14 0.75
C TYR A 14 -5.41 10.85 2.08
N ARG A 15 -4.65 11.95 2.08
CA ARG A 15 -4.32 12.73 3.28
C ARG A 15 -3.66 11.87 4.37
N ALA A 16 -2.68 11.08 3.98
CA ALA A 16 -2.03 10.13 4.88
C ALA A 16 -0.63 10.58 5.35
N ALA A 17 -0.26 11.83 5.13
CA ALA A 17 1.11 12.30 5.41
C ALA A 17 1.55 12.07 6.85
N LEU A 18 0.65 12.21 7.83
CA LEU A 18 0.98 12.11 9.25
C LEU A 18 1.10 10.66 9.75
N THR A 19 0.49 9.70 9.05
CA THR A 19 0.40 8.31 9.51
C THR A 19 1.15 7.33 8.64
N LEU A 20 1.50 7.73 7.41
CA LEU A 20 2.10 6.83 6.44
C LEU A 20 3.42 6.23 6.92
N GLU A 21 4.29 7.05 7.51
CA GLU A 21 5.60 6.57 7.96
C GLU A 21 5.47 5.46 9.00
N GLN A 22 4.59 5.65 9.99
CA GLN A 22 4.38 4.66 11.04
C GLN A 22 3.80 3.37 10.46
N THR A 23 2.81 3.48 9.59
CA THR A 23 2.22 2.34 8.91
C THR A 23 3.27 1.58 8.10
N TYR A 24 4.08 2.29 7.33
CA TYR A 24 5.11 1.69 6.49
C TYR A 24 6.15 0.94 7.31
N LYS A 25 6.61 1.53 8.42
CA LYS A 25 7.64 0.93 9.25
C LYS A 25 7.21 -0.37 9.93
N GLU A 26 5.91 -0.60 10.07
CA GLU A 26 5.39 -1.80 10.71
C GLU A 26 5.06 -2.93 9.73
N ILE A 27 5.26 -2.72 8.44
CA ILE A 27 5.05 -3.76 7.43
C ILE A 27 6.11 -4.86 7.61
N PRO A 28 5.71 -6.15 7.65
CA PRO A 28 6.67 -7.26 7.76
C PRO A 28 7.36 -7.52 6.42
N PHE A 29 8.42 -6.77 6.14
CA PHE A 29 9.11 -6.79 4.85
C PHE A 29 9.74 -8.15 4.51
N ASP A 30 9.97 -9.01 5.50
CA ASP A 30 10.44 -10.37 5.26
C ASP A 30 9.41 -11.22 4.51
N LEU A 31 8.12 -10.86 4.56
CA LEU A 31 7.04 -11.57 3.87
C LEU A 31 6.54 -10.83 2.63
N VAL A 32 6.89 -9.56 2.46
CA VAL A 32 6.34 -8.69 1.42
C VAL A 32 7.39 -8.40 0.35
N ASP A 33 7.04 -8.61 -0.91
CA ASP A 33 7.97 -8.40 -2.03
C ASP A 33 7.93 -6.97 -2.56
N ASP A 34 6.74 -6.38 -2.68
CA ASP A 34 6.57 -5.02 -3.16
C ASP A 34 5.51 -4.29 -2.36
N VAL A 35 5.68 -2.96 -2.25
CA VAL A 35 4.70 -2.06 -1.66
C VAL A 35 4.30 -1.04 -2.71
N VAL A 36 3.00 -0.88 -2.92
CA VAL A 36 2.42 0.08 -3.87
C VAL A 36 1.61 1.10 -3.09
N LEU A 37 1.85 2.38 -3.34
CA LEU A 37 1.00 3.45 -2.82
C LEU A 37 0.27 4.09 -3.99
N VAL A 38 -1.06 4.19 -3.89
CA VAL A 38 -1.89 4.90 -4.87
C VAL A 38 -2.46 6.13 -4.19
N ASP A 39 -2.01 7.30 -4.62
CA ASP A 39 -2.46 8.58 -4.07
C ASP A 39 -3.64 9.11 -4.85
N ASP A 40 -4.74 9.36 -4.16
CA ASP A 40 -5.98 9.84 -4.76
C ASP A 40 -6.03 11.38 -4.77
N LYS A 41 -4.95 11.99 -5.23
CA LYS A 41 -4.76 13.44 -5.31
C LYS A 41 -4.87 14.11 -3.95
N SER A 42 -4.03 13.69 -3.03
CA SER A 42 -3.95 14.29 -1.69
C SER A 42 -3.50 15.75 -1.77
N PRO A 43 -4.16 16.65 -1.03
CA PRO A 43 -3.75 18.07 -0.98
C PRO A 43 -2.54 18.29 -0.07
N ASP A 44 -2.20 17.33 0.78
CA ASP A 44 -1.04 17.39 1.67
C ASP A 44 0.20 16.79 0.99
N ASN A 45 1.29 16.59 1.74
CA ASN A 45 2.53 16.06 1.21
C ASN A 45 2.65 14.53 1.29
N THR A 46 1.52 13.82 1.20
CA THR A 46 1.49 12.34 1.26
C THR A 46 2.47 11.70 0.26
N VAL A 47 2.47 12.13 -1.00
CA VAL A 47 3.35 11.57 -2.02
C VAL A 47 4.82 11.82 -1.69
N GLN A 48 5.15 13.01 -1.18
CA GLN A 48 6.53 13.33 -0.81
C GLN A 48 7.00 12.44 0.34
N VAL A 49 6.15 12.24 1.34
CA VAL A 49 6.44 11.31 2.45
C VAL A 49 6.71 9.90 1.92
N ALA A 50 5.90 9.43 0.98
CA ALA A 50 6.08 8.12 0.37
C ALA A 50 7.43 8.01 -0.35
N ARG A 51 7.83 9.03 -1.09
CA ARG A 51 9.12 9.06 -1.77
C ARG A 51 10.27 9.05 -0.77
N ASP A 52 10.15 9.81 0.30
CA ASP A 52 11.19 9.89 1.33
C ASP A 52 11.36 8.56 2.07
N LEU A 53 10.29 7.78 2.19
CA LEU A 53 10.35 6.44 2.78
C LEU A 53 10.96 5.39 1.84
N GLY A 54 11.13 5.71 0.56
CA GLY A 54 11.68 4.78 -0.41
C GLY A 54 10.67 3.86 -1.07
N ILE A 55 9.38 4.18 -1.01
CA ILE A 55 8.35 3.41 -1.72
C ILE A 55 8.59 3.57 -3.22
N ARG A 56 8.82 2.43 -3.92
CA ARG A 56 9.18 2.45 -5.35
C ARG A 56 7.99 2.64 -6.27
N HIS A 57 6.86 2.05 -5.91
CA HIS A 57 5.67 2.03 -6.77
C HIS A 57 4.65 3.02 -6.26
N ILE A 58 4.68 4.23 -6.80
CA ILE A 58 3.77 5.31 -6.43
C ILE A 58 2.93 5.67 -7.66
N VAL A 59 1.62 5.51 -7.55
CA VAL A 59 0.66 5.90 -8.58
C VAL A 59 -0.08 7.13 -8.08
N MET A 60 -0.10 8.18 -8.89
CA MET A 60 -0.77 9.43 -8.54
C MET A 60 -1.95 9.66 -9.48
N HIS A 61 -3.15 9.78 -8.92
CA HIS A 61 -4.31 10.15 -9.71
C HIS A 61 -4.27 11.65 -10.05
N LYS A 62 -4.69 11.98 -11.25
CA LYS A 62 -4.75 13.40 -11.69
C LYS A 62 -5.94 14.13 -11.08
N LYS A 63 -6.94 13.39 -10.60
CA LYS A 63 -8.10 13.92 -9.91
C LYS A 63 -8.59 12.90 -8.92
N ASN A 64 -9.29 13.33 -7.88
CA ASN A 64 -9.82 12.44 -6.86
C ASN A 64 -10.87 11.52 -7.47
N THR A 65 -10.66 10.21 -7.34
CA THR A 65 -11.56 9.18 -7.89
C THR A 65 -12.42 8.52 -6.83
N GLY A 66 -12.20 8.87 -5.55
CA GLY A 66 -12.87 8.24 -4.43
C GLY A 66 -12.26 6.89 -4.07
N TYR A 67 -12.78 6.30 -2.99
CA TYR A 67 -12.23 5.06 -2.44
C TYR A 67 -12.28 3.90 -3.45
N GLY A 68 -13.40 3.73 -4.14
CA GLY A 68 -13.54 2.64 -5.12
C GLY A 68 -12.58 2.76 -6.29
N GLY A 69 -12.39 3.98 -6.81
CA GLY A 69 -11.42 4.22 -7.87
C GLY A 69 -10.00 3.97 -7.42
N ASN A 70 -9.66 4.36 -6.19
CA ASN A 70 -8.36 4.11 -5.62
C ASN A 70 -8.10 2.61 -5.43
N GLN A 71 -9.07 1.87 -4.90
CA GLN A 71 -8.98 0.41 -4.76
C GLN A 71 -8.70 -0.26 -6.10
N LYS A 72 -9.43 0.14 -7.13
CA LYS A 72 -9.25 -0.43 -8.47
C LYS A 72 -7.82 -0.21 -8.97
N SER A 73 -7.29 0.99 -8.82
CA SER A 73 -5.91 1.29 -9.23
C SER A 73 -4.90 0.48 -8.45
N CYS A 74 -5.15 0.24 -7.15
CA CYS A 74 -4.30 -0.60 -6.33
C CYS A 74 -4.23 -2.03 -6.89
N TYR A 75 -5.38 -2.63 -7.18
CA TYR A 75 -5.41 -3.99 -7.71
C TYR A 75 -4.83 -4.08 -9.11
N ASP A 76 -5.08 -3.09 -9.97
CA ASP A 76 -4.51 -3.05 -11.32
C ASP A 76 -2.98 -3.03 -11.25
N LYS A 77 -2.41 -2.22 -10.36
CA LYS A 77 -0.96 -2.15 -10.20
C LYS A 77 -0.38 -3.45 -9.64
N ALA A 78 -1.07 -4.07 -8.67
CA ALA A 78 -0.64 -5.35 -8.13
C ALA A 78 -0.61 -6.44 -9.21
N LYS A 79 -1.60 -6.46 -10.09
CA LYS A 79 -1.63 -7.39 -11.23
C LYS A 79 -0.47 -7.13 -12.19
N GLU A 80 -0.17 -5.88 -12.45
CA GLU A 80 0.97 -5.49 -13.29
C GLU A 80 2.29 -6.00 -12.72
N LEU A 81 2.40 -6.05 -11.38
CA LEU A 81 3.59 -6.55 -10.69
C LEU A 81 3.57 -8.09 -10.51
N ASN A 82 2.59 -8.78 -11.08
CA ASN A 82 2.46 -10.24 -11.02
C ASN A 82 2.28 -10.75 -9.59
N ALA A 83 1.50 -10.05 -8.77
CA ALA A 83 1.21 -10.49 -7.41
C ALA A 83 0.39 -11.77 -7.39
N ASP A 84 0.78 -12.72 -6.53
CA ASP A 84 -0.02 -13.90 -6.22
C ASP A 84 -0.96 -13.62 -5.06
N ILE A 85 -0.50 -12.81 -4.12
CA ILE A 85 -1.26 -12.40 -2.94
C ILE A 85 -1.22 -10.87 -2.86
N VAL A 86 -2.39 -10.26 -2.73
CA VAL A 86 -2.52 -8.81 -2.56
C VAL A 86 -3.12 -8.54 -1.19
N VAL A 87 -2.46 -7.71 -0.41
CA VAL A 87 -2.95 -7.28 0.89
C VAL A 87 -3.18 -5.78 0.86
N MET A 88 -4.41 -5.35 1.11
CA MET A 88 -4.73 -3.92 1.19
C MET A 88 -4.57 -3.44 2.62
N LEU A 89 -3.78 -2.39 2.80
CA LEU A 89 -3.53 -1.82 4.10
C LEU A 89 -3.78 -0.30 4.02
N HIS A 90 -4.66 0.19 4.89
CA HIS A 90 -4.99 1.62 4.90
C HIS A 90 -3.94 2.40 5.68
N PRO A 91 -3.27 3.40 5.05
CA PRO A 91 -2.18 4.12 5.69
C PRO A 91 -2.63 5.17 6.71
N ASP A 92 -3.91 5.21 7.06
CA ASP A 92 -4.44 6.06 8.13
C ASP A 92 -4.30 5.42 9.52
N TYR A 93 -3.64 4.26 9.59
CA TYR A 93 -3.37 3.53 10.83
C TYR A 93 -4.62 3.00 11.54
N GLN A 94 -5.69 2.70 10.79
CA GLN A 94 -6.89 2.07 11.35
C GLN A 94 -6.62 0.66 11.84
N TYR A 95 -5.66 -0.04 11.22
CA TYR A 95 -5.26 -1.39 11.59
C TYR A 95 -3.78 -1.38 11.92
N THR A 96 -3.37 -2.19 12.90
CA THR A 96 -1.94 -2.36 13.13
C THR A 96 -1.33 -3.21 12.00
N PRO A 97 -0.31 -2.72 11.30
CA PRO A 97 0.36 -3.51 10.25
C PRO A 97 1.00 -4.81 10.76
N LYS A 98 1.22 -4.93 12.07
CA LYS A 98 1.76 -6.16 12.67
C LYS A 98 0.83 -7.35 12.49
N LEU A 99 -0.46 -7.13 12.27
CA LEU A 99 -1.42 -8.20 11.98
C LEU A 99 -1.29 -8.71 10.54
N LEU A 100 -0.52 -8.03 9.68
CA LEU A 100 -0.41 -8.37 8.28
C LEU A 100 0.11 -9.78 8.07
N ALA A 101 1.10 -10.23 8.85
CA ALA A 101 1.63 -11.58 8.75
C ALA A 101 0.55 -12.62 9.01
N SER A 102 -0.30 -12.41 10.02
CA SER A 102 -1.42 -13.32 10.30
C SER A 102 -2.45 -13.31 9.19
N MET A 103 -2.73 -12.13 8.60
CA MET A 103 -3.66 -12.02 7.47
C MET A 103 -3.14 -12.79 6.25
N ILE A 104 -1.85 -12.70 5.98
CA ILE A 104 -1.22 -13.43 4.87
C ILE A 104 -1.33 -14.94 5.09
N THR A 105 -1.14 -15.42 6.32
CA THR A 105 -1.21 -16.85 6.61
C THR A 105 -2.63 -17.41 6.51
N LEU A 106 -3.65 -16.57 6.63
CA LEU A 106 -5.05 -17.01 6.54
C LEU A 106 -5.54 -17.08 5.08
N ILE A 107 -4.84 -16.46 4.17
CA ILE A 107 -5.19 -16.47 2.75
C ILE A 107 -4.68 -17.75 2.11
#